data_74ae3f75242d335f91789987f2d73d98
#
_entry.id   74ae3f75242d335f91789987f2d73d98
#
_cell.length_a   1.000
_cell.length_b   1.000
_cell.length_c   1.000
_cell.angle_alpha   90.00
_cell.angle_beta   90.00
_cell.angle_gamma   90.00
#
_symmetry.space_group_name_H-M   'P 1'
#
loop_
_entity.id
_entity.type
_entity.pdbx_description
1 polymer ?
#
loop_
_entity_poly.entity_id
_entity_poly.type
_entity_poly.pdbx_seq_one_letter_code
_entity_poly.pdbx_strand_id
1 'polypeptide(L)'
;MRENPHEVVIYYLSHDMDTNQAQLPPHKGAYPPFTLSQWNKVFDIFEKLNNKCPRLEGDLTDMTMNELKGCVLVIVEYEEGRPNAGIYRADRHFSRHDGYSSTIDPGIMNREQLDDMRKGRDIREGSGKEQFWVLSWTLTSNSGTLPSMGTTELATSYGYDSIFWNAYYEFTPFSFPNVLYMDAIGFAEGATYKEQDALWKASNGELTAMAMAVNLAIVSKNCYVGGGSIWPGEGLSH
;
A
#
# COMPACT_ATOMS: atom_id res chain seq x y z
N MET A 1 4.04 -11.40 16.48
CA MET A 1 4.54 -10.43 17.49
C MET A 1 5.38 -11.08 18.59
N ARG A 2 5.01 -12.21 19.19
CA ARG A 2 5.89 -12.85 20.21
C ARG A 2 7.23 -13.30 19.65
N GLU A 3 7.23 -13.78 18.41
CA GLU A 3 8.43 -14.24 17.70
C GLU A 3 9.22 -13.10 17.04
N ASN A 4 8.55 -12.00 16.75
CA ASN A 4 9.10 -10.82 16.07
C ASN A 4 8.75 -9.52 16.83
N PRO A 5 9.43 -9.25 17.95
CA PRO A 5 9.05 -8.15 18.86
C PRO A 5 9.42 -6.75 18.30
N HIS A 6 10.07 -6.68 17.15
CA HIS A 6 10.48 -5.44 16.51
C HIS A 6 9.64 -5.07 15.30
N GLU A 7 8.72 -5.93 14.89
CA GLU A 7 7.83 -5.66 13.75
C GLU A 7 6.69 -4.72 14.12
N VAL A 8 6.22 -3.99 13.14
CA VAL A 8 4.99 -3.20 13.19
C VAL A 8 3.97 -3.83 12.26
N VAL A 9 2.76 -4.04 12.75
CA VAL A 9 1.65 -4.55 11.94
C VAL A 9 0.60 -3.45 11.82
N ILE A 10 0.22 -3.11 10.59
CA ILE A 10 -0.81 -2.14 10.31
C ILE A 10 -2.04 -2.87 9.76
N TYR A 11 -3.15 -2.80 10.48
CA TYR A 11 -4.47 -3.15 9.96
C TYR A 11 -5.15 -1.87 9.49
N TYR A 12 -5.28 -1.72 8.19
CA TYR A 12 -6.01 -0.61 7.59
C TYR A 12 -7.36 -1.13 7.06
N LEU A 13 -8.45 -0.64 7.64
CA LEU A 13 -9.80 -1.02 7.26
C LEU A 13 -10.43 0.12 6.47
N SER A 14 -10.53 -0.09 5.18
CA SER A 14 -11.18 0.81 4.23
C SER A 14 -12.48 0.20 3.71
N HIS A 15 -13.30 1.01 3.06
CA HIS A 15 -14.49 0.57 2.32
C HIS A 15 -15.52 -0.16 3.19
N ASP A 16 -16.18 0.57 4.05
CA ASP A 16 -17.28 0.09 4.90
C ASP A 16 -18.54 -0.24 4.10
N MET A 17 -18.48 -1.32 3.31
CA MET A 17 -19.57 -1.77 2.46
C MET A 17 -20.20 -3.04 3.00
N ASP A 18 -21.53 -3.02 3.26
CA ASP A 18 -22.28 -4.24 3.59
C ASP A 18 -22.61 -5.04 2.33
N THR A 19 -21.69 -5.89 1.92
CA THR A 19 -21.85 -6.75 0.75
C THR A 19 -22.94 -7.82 0.93
N ASN A 20 -23.40 -8.09 2.14
CA ASN A 20 -24.47 -9.05 2.39
C ASN A 20 -25.85 -8.51 1.96
N GLN A 21 -25.99 -7.20 1.80
CA GLN A 21 -27.23 -6.59 1.30
C GLN A 21 -27.29 -6.52 -0.24
N ALA A 22 -26.25 -6.95 -0.93
CA ALA A 22 -26.14 -6.90 -2.38
C ALA A 22 -27.00 -7.93 -3.14
N GLN A 23 -27.85 -8.68 -2.49
CA GLN A 23 -28.51 -9.86 -3.08
C GLN A 23 -29.74 -9.57 -3.93
N LEU A 24 -30.09 -8.35 -4.19
CA LEU A 24 -31.25 -8.01 -5.02
C LEU A 24 -30.81 -7.30 -6.30
N PRO A 25 -30.98 -7.92 -7.47
CA PRO A 25 -30.74 -7.25 -8.75
C PRO A 25 -31.89 -6.29 -9.08
N PRO A 26 -31.67 -5.16 -9.78
CA PRO A 26 -30.36 -4.62 -10.18
C PRO A 26 -29.98 -3.40 -9.32
N HIS A 27 -29.11 -3.58 -8.37
CA HIS A 27 -28.62 -2.45 -7.60
C HIS A 27 -27.74 -1.57 -8.48
N LYS A 28 -28.33 -0.53 -9.04
CA LYS A 28 -27.63 0.64 -9.57
C LYS A 28 -27.22 1.58 -8.42
N GLY A 29 -26.59 1.08 -7.37
CA GLY A 29 -26.22 1.89 -6.23
C GLY A 29 -25.02 1.32 -5.51
N ALA A 30 -24.26 2.17 -4.86
CA ALA A 30 -23.21 1.77 -3.94
C ALA A 30 -23.82 0.87 -2.83
N TYR A 31 -23.04 -0.10 -2.37
CA TYR A 31 -23.39 -0.87 -1.18
C TYR A 31 -23.60 0.08 0.01
N PRO A 32 -24.59 -0.16 0.87
CA PRO A 32 -24.76 0.69 2.03
C PRO A 32 -23.54 0.56 2.96
N PRO A 33 -23.15 1.64 3.65
CA PRO A 33 -22.11 1.59 4.66
C PRO A 33 -22.52 0.69 5.83
N PHE A 34 -21.55 0.21 6.58
CA PHE A 34 -21.81 -0.51 7.82
C PHE A 34 -22.59 0.36 8.80
N THR A 35 -23.57 -0.25 9.45
CA THR A 35 -24.25 0.37 10.60
C THR A 35 -23.30 0.47 11.79
N LEU A 36 -23.59 1.36 12.73
CA LEU A 36 -22.85 1.45 13.99
C LEU A 36 -22.79 0.10 14.73
N SER A 37 -23.86 -0.71 14.66
CA SER A 37 -23.87 -2.05 15.27
C SER A 37 -22.87 -3.01 14.61
N GLN A 38 -22.67 -2.91 13.30
CA GLN A 38 -21.68 -3.72 12.56
C GLN A 38 -20.26 -3.24 12.89
N TRP A 39 -20.03 -1.93 12.90
CA TRP A 39 -18.77 -1.36 13.32
C TRP A 39 -18.38 -1.73 14.77
N ASN A 40 -19.35 -1.71 15.70
CA ASN A 40 -19.09 -2.14 17.07
C ASN A 40 -18.61 -3.59 17.14
N LYS A 41 -19.13 -4.51 16.32
CA LYS A 41 -18.63 -5.88 16.25
C LYS A 41 -17.19 -5.95 15.72
N VAL A 42 -16.84 -5.13 14.74
CA VAL A 42 -15.48 -5.02 14.24
C VAL A 42 -14.56 -4.50 15.34
N PHE A 43 -14.94 -3.43 16.03
CA PHE A 43 -14.15 -2.86 17.13
C PHE A 43 -13.96 -3.86 18.28
N ASP A 44 -14.98 -4.60 18.65
CA ASP A 44 -14.90 -5.63 19.71
C ASP A 44 -13.89 -6.75 19.38
N ILE A 45 -13.68 -7.03 18.10
CA ILE A 45 -12.63 -7.97 17.64
C ILE A 45 -11.26 -7.35 17.87
N PHE A 46 -11.06 -6.12 17.39
CA PHE A 46 -9.78 -5.44 17.48
C PHE A 46 -9.42 -5.03 18.92
N GLU A 47 -10.39 -4.72 19.77
CA GLU A 47 -10.15 -4.44 21.19
C GLU A 47 -9.51 -5.62 21.94
N LYS A 48 -9.76 -6.83 21.48
CA LYS A 48 -9.17 -8.06 22.05
C LYS A 48 -7.74 -8.34 21.61
N LEU A 49 -7.24 -7.61 20.60
CA LEU A 49 -5.85 -7.78 20.17
C LEU A 49 -4.90 -7.37 21.28
N ASN A 50 -3.95 -8.25 21.56
CA ASN A 50 -2.81 -7.93 22.38
C ASN A 50 -1.80 -7.09 21.57
N ASN A 51 -0.99 -6.29 22.25
CA ASN A 51 0.08 -5.49 21.65
C ASN A 51 -0.42 -4.36 20.70
N LYS A 52 -1.66 -3.88 20.86
CA LYS A 52 -2.03 -2.62 20.24
C LYS A 52 -1.11 -1.51 20.74
N CYS A 53 -0.75 -0.60 19.85
CA CYS A 53 -0.02 0.57 20.27
C CYS A 53 -0.78 1.31 21.36
N PRO A 54 -0.10 1.82 22.39
CA PRO A 54 -0.72 2.67 23.41
C PRO A 54 -1.31 3.91 22.71
N ARG A 55 -2.11 4.65 23.47
CA ARG A 55 -2.68 5.90 22.95
C ARG A 55 -1.56 6.80 22.43
N LEU A 56 -1.59 7.03 21.12
CA LEU A 56 -0.67 7.92 20.43
C LEU A 56 -1.39 9.23 20.11
N GLU A 57 -0.67 10.32 20.17
CA GLU A 57 -1.18 11.65 19.82
C GLU A 57 -0.56 12.10 18.48
N GLY A 58 -1.29 12.86 17.71
CA GLY A 58 -0.83 13.35 16.42
C GLY A 58 -1.03 12.38 15.25
N ASP A 59 -0.27 12.58 14.19
CA ASP A 59 -0.28 11.72 13.02
C ASP A 59 0.67 10.54 13.22
N LEU A 60 0.18 9.33 13.00
CA LEU A 60 0.96 8.10 13.14
C LEU A 60 2.05 7.98 12.08
N THR A 61 1.93 8.73 10.98
CA THR A 61 2.93 8.73 9.91
C THR A 61 4.19 9.52 10.28
N ASP A 62 4.13 10.37 11.31
CA ASP A 62 5.27 11.10 11.85
C ASP A 62 6.11 10.24 12.82
N MET A 63 5.59 9.09 13.21
CA MET A 63 6.26 8.22 14.17
C MET A 63 7.31 7.34 13.50
N THR A 64 8.41 7.15 14.18
CA THR A 64 9.45 6.24 13.73
C THR A 64 9.05 4.77 13.95
N MET A 65 9.58 3.88 13.11
CA MET A 65 9.40 2.44 13.28
C MET A 65 9.89 1.93 14.65
N ASN A 66 10.88 2.63 15.26
CA ASN A 66 11.38 2.27 16.57
C ASN A 66 10.38 2.62 17.70
N GLU A 67 9.62 3.68 17.56
CA GLU A 67 8.55 4.04 18.49
C GLU A 67 7.36 3.09 18.39
N LEU A 68 7.10 2.58 17.18
CA LEU A 68 5.99 1.67 16.88
C LEU A 68 6.35 0.18 17.01
N LYS A 69 7.62 -0.14 17.26
CA LYS A 69 8.08 -1.55 17.30
C LYS A 69 7.27 -2.40 18.29
N GLY A 70 6.93 -3.60 17.84
CA GLY A 70 6.15 -4.54 18.63
C GLY A 70 4.67 -4.18 18.73
N CYS A 71 4.22 -3.12 18.05
CA CYS A 71 2.84 -2.65 18.07
C CYS A 71 2.01 -3.17 16.90
N VAL A 72 0.72 -3.29 17.17
CA VAL A 72 -0.33 -3.41 16.17
C VAL A 72 -1.08 -2.09 16.07
N LEU A 73 -1.02 -1.44 14.91
CA LEU A 73 -1.80 -0.28 14.56
C LEU A 73 -3.11 -0.71 13.91
N VAL A 74 -4.25 -0.27 14.44
CA VAL A 74 -5.56 -0.47 13.83
C VAL A 74 -6.08 0.87 13.36
N ILE A 75 -6.23 1.02 12.06
CA ILE A 75 -6.64 2.26 11.40
C ILE A 75 -7.94 2.00 10.66
N VAL A 76 -8.92 2.88 10.80
CA VAL A 76 -10.24 2.71 10.22
C VAL A 76 -10.67 3.97 9.46
N GLU A 77 -11.27 3.79 8.30
CA GLU A 77 -11.97 4.85 7.55
C GLU A 77 -13.41 5.03 8.05
N TYR A 78 -13.57 5.17 9.36
CA TYR A 78 -14.86 5.36 9.97
C TYR A 78 -14.83 6.53 10.96
N GLU A 79 -15.94 7.27 11.04
CA GLU A 79 -16.00 8.52 11.80
C GLU A 79 -15.81 8.37 13.31
N GLU A 80 -16.05 7.19 13.85
CA GLU A 80 -16.06 6.93 15.30
C GLU A 80 -14.92 5.99 15.75
N GLY A 81 -13.68 6.22 15.31
CA GLY A 81 -12.54 5.48 15.86
C GLY A 81 -12.53 5.47 17.38
N ARG A 82 -11.86 4.48 17.98
CA ARG A 82 -11.70 4.36 19.44
C ARG A 82 -10.21 4.51 19.83
N PRO A 83 -9.65 5.73 19.80
CA PRO A 83 -8.21 5.93 20.07
C PRO A 83 -7.78 5.41 21.45
N ASN A 84 -8.66 5.51 22.44
CA ASN A 84 -8.39 4.99 23.79
C ASN A 84 -8.23 3.47 23.81
N ALA A 85 -8.81 2.77 22.85
CA ALA A 85 -8.66 1.33 22.64
C ALA A 85 -7.59 0.98 21.60
N GLY A 86 -6.83 1.96 21.09
CA GLY A 86 -5.82 1.77 20.05
C GLY A 86 -6.41 1.55 18.66
N ILE A 87 -7.59 2.12 18.38
CA ILE A 87 -8.26 2.09 17.06
C ILE A 87 -8.36 3.53 16.56
N TYR A 88 -7.56 3.86 15.56
CA TYR A 88 -7.36 5.22 15.09
C TYR A 88 -8.18 5.52 13.85
N ARG A 89 -8.63 6.75 13.71
CA ARG A 89 -9.30 7.23 12.49
C ARG A 89 -8.25 7.59 11.44
N ALA A 90 -8.45 7.12 10.22
CA ALA A 90 -7.57 7.41 9.11
C ALA A 90 -7.46 8.91 8.83
N ASP A 91 -8.60 9.61 8.75
CA ASP A 91 -8.69 11.04 8.44
C ASP A 91 -8.07 11.99 9.48
N ARG A 92 -7.78 11.49 10.70
CA ARG A 92 -7.23 12.29 11.80
C ARG A 92 -5.85 11.89 12.26
N HIS A 93 -5.48 10.64 12.03
CA HIS A 93 -4.29 10.06 12.64
C HIS A 93 -3.38 9.37 11.65
N PHE A 94 -3.76 9.30 10.38
CA PHE A 94 -2.96 8.60 9.39
C PHE A 94 -3.03 9.29 8.03
N SER A 95 -2.18 10.28 7.86
CA SER A 95 -2.05 11.01 6.61
C SER A 95 -1.54 10.06 5.52
N ARG A 96 -2.44 9.63 4.63
CA ARG A 96 -2.17 8.64 3.59
C ARG A 96 -2.55 9.15 2.22
N HIS A 97 -1.69 8.92 1.26
CA HIS A 97 -2.02 8.98 -0.15
C HIS A 97 -2.16 7.59 -0.72
N ASP A 98 -3.27 7.31 -1.36
CA ASP A 98 -3.56 6.04 -2.03
C ASP A 98 -4.46 6.34 -3.25
N GLY A 99 -3.82 6.77 -4.31
CA GLY A 99 -4.45 6.98 -5.61
C GLY A 99 -4.17 5.78 -6.52
N TYR A 100 -5.13 5.39 -7.33
CA TYR A 100 -4.93 4.36 -8.35
C TYR A 100 -5.37 4.87 -9.72
N SER A 101 -4.72 4.38 -10.77
CA SER A 101 -5.06 4.73 -12.15
C SER A 101 -6.29 3.95 -12.59
N SER A 102 -7.33 4.65 -13.04
CA SER A 102 -8.55 4.01 -13.53
C SER A 102 -8.36 3.52 -14.97
N THR A 103 -7.39 2.64 -15.19
CA THR A 103 -6.99 2.17 -16.51
C THR A 103 -6.69 0.67 -16.53
N ILE A 104 -6.87 0.05 -17.69
CA ILE A 104 -6.42 -1.31 -17.99
C ILE A 104 -5.08 -1.34 -18.76
N ASP A 105 -4.53 -0.18 -19.10
CA ASP A 105 -3.28 -0.05 -19.84
C ASP A 105 -2.09 0.08 -18.87
N PRO A 106 -1.15 -0.90 -18.87
CA PRO A 106 0.00 -0.86 -17.97
C PRO A 106 0.91 0.35 -18.17
N GLY A 107 1.06 0.83 -19.40
CA GLY A 107 1.89 1.99 -19.71
C GLY A 107 1.27 3.30 -19.21
N ILE A 108 -0.06 3.41 -19.25
CA ILE A 108 -0.78 4.54 -18.67
C ILE A 108 -0.67 4.49 -17.14
N MET A 109 -0.94 3.33 -16.54
CA MET A 109 -0.81 3.13 -15.08
C MET A 109 0.58 3.52 -14.59
N ASN A 110 1.63 2.97 -15.22
CA ASN A 110 3.02 3.29 -14.89
C ASN A 110 3.27 4.80 -14.90
N ARG A 111 2.92 5.48 -15.99
CA ARG A 111 3.13 6.92 -16.13
C ARG A 111 2.37 7.72 -15.08
N GLU A 112 1.09 7.43 -14.88
CA GLU A 112 0.24 8.18 -13.93
C GLU A 112 0.71 8.01 -12.50
N GLN A 113 1.01 6.77 -12.07
CA GLN A 113 1.47 6.49 -10.71
C GLN A 113 2.84 7.14 -10.41
N LEU A 114 3.77 7.11 -11.36
CA LEU A 114 5.08 7.74 -11.18
C LEU A 114 4.99 9.27 -11.23
N ASP A 115 4.17 9.83 -12.10
CA ASP A 115 3.94 11.28 -12.17
C ASP A 115 3.28 11.80 -10.89
N ASP A 116 2.33 11.06 -10.34
CA ASP A 116 1.67 11.41 -9.09
C ASP A 116 2.67 11.38 -7.92
N MET A 117 3.47 10.32 -7.82
CA MET A 117 4.53 10.22 -6.81
C MET A 117 5.56 11.35 -6.92
N ARG A 118 6.05 11.66 -8.11
CA ARG A 118 7.01 12.77 -8.32
C ARG A 118 6.45 14.12 -7.88
N LYS A 119 5.16 14.36 -8.08
CA LYS A 119 4.50 15.62 -7.73
C LYS A 119 4.06 15.70 -6.28
N GLY A 120 3.63 14.57 -5.73
CA GLY A 120 2.93 14.48 -4.45
C GLY A 120 3.78 13.98 -3.28
N ARG A 121 4.93 13.33 -3.54
CA ARG A 121 5.75 12.72 -2.49
C ARG A 121 7.07 13.45 -2.31
N ASP A 122 7.28 13.97 -1.12
CA ASP A 122 8.55 14.54 -0.68
C ASP A 122 8.67 14.38 0.83
N ILE A 123 9.59 13.54 1.28
CA ILE A 123 9.77 13.21 2.70
C ILE A 123 10.65 14.22 3.45
N ARG A 124 11.04 15.33 2.83
CA ARG A 124 11.77 16.38 3.54
C ARG A 124 10.84 17.06 4.51
N GLU A 125 11.30 17.22 5.74
CA GLU A 125 10.54 17.87 6.80
C GLU A 125 10.02 19.24 6.35
N GLY A 126 8.73 19.49 6.55
CA GLY A 126 8.07 20.73 6.20
C GLY A 126 7.72 20.88 4.71
N SER A 127 7.88 19.85 3.89
CA SER A 127 7.45 19.87 2.49
C SER A 127 5.92 19.91 2.34
N GLY A 128 5.19 19.42 3.36
CA GLY A 128 3.75 19.20 3.31
C GLY A 128 3.34 18.02 2.43
N LYS A 129 4.30 17.14 2.08
CA LYS A 129 4.14 15.98 1.18
C LYS A 129 4.70 14.70 1.80
N GLU A 130 4.80 14.66 3.13
CA GLU A 130 5.35 13.56 3.90
C GLU A 130 4.37 12.39 4.12
N GLN A 131 3.16 12.48 3.61
CA GLN A 131 2.09 11.49 3.77
C GLN A 131 2.59 10.06 3.56
N PHE A 132 2.01 9.10 4.26
CA PHE A 132 2.23 7.69 4.00
C PHE A 132 1.76 7.35 2.59
N TRP A 133 2.70 6.99 1.71
CA TRP A 133 2.46 6.86 0.28
C TRP A 133 2.29 5.40 -0.14
N VAL A 134 1.15 5.09 -0.70
CA VAL A 134 0.89 3.82 -1.37
C VAL A 134 1.01 4.04 -2.87
N LEU A 135 1.99 3.40 -3.50
CA LEU A 135 2.12 3.36 -4.95
C LEU A 135 1.28 2.18 -5.46
N SER A 136 0.12 2.48 -6.00
CA SER A 136 -0.86 1.48 -6.45
C SER A 136 -0.52 0.99 -7.86
N TRP A 137 0.30 -0.06 -7.91
CA TRP A 137 0.74 -0.68 -9.16
C TRP A 137 -0.28 -1.72 -9.62
N THR A 138 -1.52 -1.27 -9.84
CA THR A 138 -2.68 -2.10 -10.15
C THR A 138 -3.42 -1.61 -11.37
N LEU A 139 -4.00 -2.52 -12.14
CA LEU A 139 -4.88 -2.21 -13.25
C LEU A 139 -6.34 -2.25 -12.78
N THR A 140 -7.12 -1.27 -13.17
CA THR A 140 -8.51 -1.13 -12.72
C THR A 140 -9.43 -1.11 -13.93
N SER A 141 -10.34 -2.08 -14.00
CA SER A 141 -11.39 -2.09 -15.01
C SER A 141 -12.42 -0.99 -14.71
N ASN A 142 -12.80 -0.26 -15.73
CA ASN A 142 -13.96 0.62 -15.66
C ASN A 142 -15.20 -0.07 -16.26
N SER A 143 -16.37 0.52 -16.06
CA SER A 143 -17.65 -0.06 -16.50
C SER A 143 -17.75 -0.30 -18.03
N GLY A 144 -16.86 0.28 -18.83
CA GLY A 144 -16.79 0.10 -20.27
C GLY A 144 -15.88 -1.05 -20.71
N THR A 145 -15.02 -1.55 -19.84
CA THR A 145 -14.00 -2.56 -20.17
C THR A 145 -14.28 -3.95 -19.59
N LEU A 146 -15.19 -4.05 -18.62
CA LEU A 146 -15.57 -5.30 -17.96
C LEU A 146 -15.97 -6.47 -18.87
N PRO A 147 -16.53 -6.29 -20.08
CA PRO A 147 -16.92 -7.42 -20.93
C PRO A 147 -15.74 -8.10 -21.64
N SER A 148 -14.57 -7.49 -21.69
CA SER A 148 -13.46 -7.94 -22.56
C SER A 148 -12.33 -8.64 -21.81
N MET A 149 -12.28 -8.54 -20.48
CA MET A 149 -11.16 -9.06 -19.69
C MET A 149 -11.63 -9.51 -18.31
N GLY A 150 -11.31 -10.71 -17.90
CA GLY A 150 -11.58 -11.20 -16.55
C GLY A 150 -10.75 -10.44 -15.50
N THR A 151 -11.22 -10.38 -14.25
CA THR A 151 -10.50 -9.70 -13.16
C THR A 151 -9.10 -10.29 -12.94
N THR A 152 -8.95 -11.61 -13.03
CA THR A 152 -7.65 -12.29 -12.89
C THR A 152 -6.75 -11.98 -14.08
N GLU A 153 -7.29 -12.02 -15.30
CA GLU A 153 -6.54 -11.67 -16.52
C GLU A 153 -6.05 -10.22 -16.45
N LEU A 154 -6.89 -9.31 -16.00
CA LEU A 154 -6.51 -7.92 -15.78
C LEU A 154 -5.38 -7.81 -14.75
N ALA A 155 -5.52 -8.46 -13.59
CA ALA A 155 -4.54 -8.43 -12.51
C ALA A 155 -3.18 -9.01 -12.90
N THR A 156 -3.12 -9.88 -13.90
CA THR A 156 -1.89 -10.53 -14.37
C THR A 156 -1.34 -9.96 -15.68
N SER A 157 -2.07 -9.07 -16.35
CA SER A 157 -1.74 -8.59 -17.70
C SER A 157 -0.49 -7.72 -17.76
N TYR A 158 -0.08 -7.09 -16.67
CA TYR A 158 1.15 -6.30 -16.65
C TYR A 158 2.38 -7.12 -16.27
N GLY A 159 2.25 -8.45 -16.08
CA GLY A 159 3.32 -9.42 -15.98
C GLY A 159 4.62 -8.94 -15.34
N TYR A 160 5.65 -9.73 -15.44
CA TYR A 160 6.99 -9.47 -14.90
C TYR A 160 7.84 -8.55 -15.78
N ASP A 161 7.22 -7.76 -16.63
CA ASP A 161 7.92 -6.89 -17.55
C ASP A 161 8.61 -5.74 -16.84
N SER A 162 9.59 -5.15 -17.52
CA SER A 162 10.43 -4.02 -17.10
C SER A 162 9.69 -2.83 -16.47
N ILE A 163 8.37 -2.75 -16.61
CA ILE A 163 7.51 -1.71 -16.02
C ILE A 163 7.65 -1.63 -14.49
N PHE A 164 7.77 -2.78 -13.83
CA PHE A 164 8.00 -2.85 -12.40
C PHE A 164 9.33 -2.18 -11.99
N TRP A 165 10.40 -2.42 -12.73
CA TRP A 165 11.69 -1.80 -12.48
C TRP A 165 11.72 -0.31 -12.81
N ASN A 166 10.82 0.17 -13.67
CA ASN A 166 10.68 1.60 -13.92
C ASN A 166 10.32 2.36 -12.64
N ALA A 167 9.51 1.79 -11.75
CA ALA A 167 9.24 2.38 -10.44
C ALA A 167 10.52 2.55 -9.63
N TYR A 168 11.36 1.51 -9.58
CA TYR A 168 12.62 1.56 -8.84
C TYR A 168 13.57 2.63 -9.36
N TYR A 169 13.68 2.81 -10.66
CA TYR A 169 14.57 3.82 -11.25
C TYR A 169 14.10 5.27 -11.03
N GLU A 170 12.84 5.46 -10.67
CA GLU A 170 12.29 6.77 -10.34
C GLU A 170 12.39 7.12 -8.85
N PHE A 171 12.78 6.19 -8.01
CA PHE A 171 12.93 6.45 -6.58
C PHE A 171 14.16 7.32 -6.31
N THR A 172 13.96 8.32 -5.45
CA THR A 172 15.01 9.23 -4.98
C THR A 172 15.07 9.20 -3.45
N PRO A 173 16.10 9.78 -2.83
CA PRO A 173 16.20 9.88 -1.36
C PRO A 173 15.01 10.58 -0.70
N PHE A 174 14.26 11.35 -1.46
CA PHE A 174 13.18 12.19 -0.95
C PHE A 174 11.80 11.80 -1.50
N SER A 175 11.76 10.94 -2.50
CA SER A 175 10.52 10.48 -3.14
C SER A 175 10.59 8.99 -3.42
N PHE A 176 9.96 8.21 -2.56
CA PHE A 176 9.77 6.76 -2.66
C PHE A 176 8.50 6.37 -1.91
N PRO A 177 7.83 5.27 -2.29
CA PRO A 177 6.63 4.84 -1.60
C PRO A 177 6.94 4.14 -0.27
N ASN A 178 6.02 4.21 0.68
CA ASN A 178 6.02 3.38 1.87
C ASN A 178 5.52 1.96 1.56
N VAL A 179 4.61 1.84 0.61
CA VAL A 179 4.04 0.58 0.14
C VAL A 179 3.99 0.58 -1.38
N LEU A 180 4.50 -0.48 -1.98
CA LEU A 180 4.20 -0.83 -3.36
C LEU A 180 3.08 -1.88 -3.34
N TYR A 181 1.90 -1.48 -3.79
CA TYR A 181 0.72 -2.33 -3.83
C TYR A 181 0.55 -2.92 -5.23
N MET A 182 0.52 -4.24 -5.32
CA MET A 182 0.36 -4.99 -6.56
C MET A 182 -0.65 -6.12 -6.38
N ASP A 183 -1.48 -6.33 -7.38
CA ASP A 183 -2.42 -7.45 -7.41
C ASP A 183 -1.74 -8.72 -7.95
N ALA A 184 -2.25 -9.88 -7.50
CA ALA A 184 -1.96 -11.19 -8.07
C ALA A 184 -0.47 -11.50 -8.29
N ILE A 185 0.40 -11.11 -7.36
CA ILE A 185 1.84 -11.35 -7.44
C ILE A 185 2.11 -12.85 -7.65
N GLY A 186 2.81 -13.19 -8.73
CA GLY A 186 3.18 -14.56 -9.05
C GLY A 186 2.01 -15.43 -9.54
N PHE A 187 0.88 -14.84 -9.85
CA PHE A 187 -0.24 -15.55 -10.45
C PHE A 187 -0.21 -15.44 -11.98
N ALA A 188 -0.44 -16.55 -12.68
CA ALA A 188 -0.69 -16.56 -14.11
C ALA A 188 -1.90 -17.46 -14.42
N GLU A 189 -2.89 -16.92 -15.11
CA GLU A 189 -4.09 -17.67 -15.48
C GLU A 189 -3.74 -18.87 -16.36
N GLY A 190 -4.31 -20.03 -16.05
CA GLY A 190 -4.06 -21.28 -16.79
C GLY A 190 -2.75 -21.98 -16.46
N ALA A 191 -1.89 -21.41 -15.62
CA ALA A 191 -0.66 -22.07 -15.19
C ALA A 191 -0.96 -23.24 -14.24
N THR A 192 -0.14 -24.30 -14.33
CA THR A 192 -0.18 -25.41 -13.38
C THR A 192 0.27 -24.96 -11.99
N TYR A 193 -0.07 -25.73 -10.96
CA TYR A 193 0.37 -25.44 -9.59
C TYR A 193 1.89 -25.24 -9.46
N LYS A 194 2.67 -26.05 -10.20
CA LYS A 194 4.14 -25.94 -10.18
C LYS A 194 4.64 -24.65 -10.84
N GLU A 195 4.01 -24.23 -11.91
CA GLU A 195 4.32 -22.96 -12.59
C GLU A 195 3.92 -21.77 -11.72
N GLN A 196 2.76 -21.83 -11.08
CA GLN A 196 2.31 -20.81 -10.12
C GLN A 196 3.30 -20.65 -8.95
N ASP A 197 3.77 -21.76 -8.37
CA ASP A 197 4.74 -21.75 -7.27
C ASP A 197 6.08 -21.13 -7.71
N ALA A 198 6.54 -21.43 -8.91
CA ALA A 198 7.75 -20.86 -9.47
C ALA A 198 7.61 -19.35 -9.74
N LEU A 199 6.51 -18.92 -10.32
CA LEU A 199 6.20 -17.52 -10.58
C LEU A 199 6.09 -16.73 -9.27
N TRP A 200 5.38 -17.28 -8.29
CA TRP A 200 5.24 -16.66 -6.99
C TRP A 200 6.59 -16.45 -6.27
N LYS A 201 7.45 -17.45 -6.32
CA LYS A 201 8.81 -17.37 -5.75
C LYS A 201 9.68 -16.33 -6.46
N ALA A 202 9.63 -16.27 -7.78
CA ALA A 202 10.39 -15.30 -8.56
C ALA A 202 9.94 -13.87 -8.24
N SER A 203 8.65 -13.60 -8.27
CA SER A 203 8.09 -12.27 -8.01
C SER A 203 8.31 -11.79 -6.59
N ASN A 204 8.12 -12.66 -5.60
CA ASN A 204 8.45 -12.33 -4.22
C ASN A 204 9.94 -12.01 -4.04
N GLY A 205 10.81 -12.73 -4.76
CA GLY A 205 12.24 -12.45 -4.75
C GLY A 205 12.55 -11.06 -5.27
N GLU A 206 11.97 -10.66 -6.38
CA GLU A 206 12.17 -9.33 -6.99
C GLU A 206 11.60 -8.21 -6.13
N LEU A 207 10.36 -8.36 -5.63
CA LEU A 207 9.75 -7.38 -4.73
C LEU A 207 10.55 -7.22 -3.43
N THR A 208 11.00 -8.34 -2.86
CA THR A 208 11.85 -8.32 -1.67
C THR A 208 13.17 -7.63 -1.96
N ALA A 209 13.81 -7.93 -3.09
CA ALA A 209 15.06 -7.28 -3.48
C ALA A 209 14.90 -5.77 -3.68
N MET A 210 13.80 -5.33 -4.31
CA MET A 210 13.49 -3.90 -4.44
C MET A 210 13.27 -3.24 -3.07
N ALA A 211 12.46 -3.83 -2.21
CA ALA A 211 12.22 -3.29 -0.87
C ALA A 211 13.53 -3.21 -0.05
N MET A 212 14.37 -4.23 -0.13
CA MET A 212 15.68 -4.22 0.51
C MET A 212 16.59 -3.15 -0.07
N ALA A 213 16.63 -2.97 -1.38
CA ALA A 213 17.45 -1.95 -2.04
C ALA A 213 17.03 -0.53 -1.61
N VAL A 214 15.72 -0.25 -1.58
CA VAL A 214 15.18 1.04 -1.09
C VAL A 214 15.56 1.26 0.38
N ASN A 215 15.35 0.26 1.24
CA ASN A 215 15.69 0.38 2.66
C ASN A 215 17.19 0.56 2.89
N LEU A 216 18.04 -0.14 2.14
CA LEU A 216 19.49 0.05 2.20
C LEU A 216 19.87 1.45 1.74
N ALA A 217 19.25 1.97 0.69
CA ALA A 217 19.47 3.32 0.22
C ALA A 217 19.11 4.37 1.28
N ILE A 218 17.99 4.20 1.98
CA ILE A 218 17.58 5.08 3.09
C ILE A 218 18.59 5.04 4.24
N VAL A 219 19.02 3.86 4.65
CA VAL A 219 19.96 3.69 5.78
C VAL A 219 21.33 4.23 5.42
N SER A 220 21.83 3.96 4.21
CA SER A 220 23.16 4.38 3.78
C SER A 220 23.27 5.88 3.53
N LYS A 221 22.18 6.60 3.30
CA LYS A 221 22.16 8.07 3.29
C LYS A 221 22.76 8.66 4.56
N ASN A 222 22.59 7.99 5.69
CA ASN A 222 23.15 8.42 6.99
C ASN A 222 24.59 7.93 7.23
N CYS A 223 25.11 7.02 6.40
CA CYS A 223 26.42 6.40 6.56
C CYS A 223 27.41 6.77 5.45
N TYR A 224 27.07 7.73 4.59
CA TYR A 224 27.80 7.98 3.37
C TYR A 224 29.14 8.72 3.59
N VAL A 225 30.21 8.06 3.18
CA VAL A 225 31.55 8.64 3.08
C VAL A 225 32.07 8.40 1.65
N GLY A 226 31.83 9.35 0.75
CA GLY A 226 32.44 9.34 -0.60
C GLY A 226 31.47 9.33 -1.79
N GLY A 227 31.31 10.39 -2.40
CA GLY A 227 31.05 10.93 -3.76
C GLY A 227 30.12 10.28 -4.76
N GLY A 228 29.28 9.27 -4.51
CA GLY A 228 28.32 8.73 -5.49
C GLY A 228 26.93 8.47 -4.91
N SER A 229 25.88 8.80 -5.64
CA SER A 229 24.52 8.44 -5.22
C SER A 229 24.30 6.95 -5.41
N ILE A 230 23.64 6.34 -4.41
CA ILE A 230 23.19 4.94 -4.48
C ILE A 230 21.74 4.84 -4.96
N TRP A 231 21.10 5.97 -5.15
CA TRP A 231 19.74 6.02 -5.64
C TRP A 231 19.72 5.96 -7.16
N PRO A 232 18.90 5.08 -7.75
CA PRO A 232 18.90 4.87 -9.20
C PRO A 232 18.54 6.11 -10.00
N GLY A 233 17.68 6.98 -9.47
CA GLY A 233 17.23 8.21 -10.15
C GLY A 233 18.20 9.40 -10.10
N GLU A 234 19.25 9.37 -9.26
CA GLU A 234 20.17 10.52 -9.14
C GLU A 234 21.32 10.54 -10.17
N GLY A 235 21.48 9.48 -10.94
CA GLY A 235 22.51 9.38 -11.97
C GLY A 235 22.06 9.73 -13.39
N LEU A 236 20.78 9.94 -13.60
CA LEU A 236 20.18 10.24 -14.90
C LEU A 236 19.89 11.74 -15.01
N SER A 237 20.95 12.54 -15.19
CA SER A 237 20.76 13.91 -15.72
C SER A 237 20.34 13.80 -17.18
N HIS A 238 19.08 14.07 -17.44
CA HIS A 238 18.54 14.28 -18.77
C HIS A 238 18.98 15.64 -19.35
#